data_7d5ef3f199046d33691af6027ffb5c66
#
_entry.id   7d5ef3f199046d33691af6027ffb5c66
#
_cell.length_a   1.000
_cell.length_b   1.000
_cell.length_c   1.000
_cell.angle_alpha   90.00
_cell.angle_beta   90.00
_cell.angle_gamma   90.00
#
_symmetry.space_group_name_H-M   'P 1'
#
loop_
_entity.id
_entity.type
_entity.pdbx_description
1 polymer ?
#
loop_
_entity_poly.entity_id
_entity_poly.type
_entity_poly.pdbx_seq_one_letter_code
_entity_poly.pdbx_strand_id
1 'polypeptide(L)'
;MNRLKFFLLLFCVSVFLSNCASNEKIEDNKENTFEVLTYSAELSETITLDNSEIVLGKSREFKYWTKNYQNPQNNIAHIKTSAEFKNKKKIFSGSSNYINLIQPIYFEGNLCHVKKKGFLVCKKVEGKEEIINIDIKNDDIEKYEVVRGGITYFDNTIIFVDAYGQIKSIDVDNSKINWETQIDFPILSAPLIYRDQVFFISADNRIFSLSFKTGEIQWSFQTIEESKKNLFTASPVAIENIIIAPFSNGEIIAFKVDDGQPVWSENTSKISIISNFNLRDITANPVISGNSIFSLSSNGRLISNSIINGARNWNVDISGSQTPIISANQIYLIDNEARVICINKSTGEIYWIRELEKHRRGTDSKNLNLWTGPYLINEYLYLISYFGDILTISPFNGEILDEDK
;
A
#
# COMPACT_ATOMS: atom_id res chain seq x y z
N MET A 1 39.04 -63.52 33.28
CA MET A 1 38.64 -63.68 31.86
C MET A 1 37.61 -62.63 31.39
N ASN A 2 36.89 -61.91 32.26
CA ASN A 2 35.83 -60.94 31.86
C ASN A 2 36.34 -59.52 31.65
N ARG A 3 37.48 -59.11 32.20
CA ARG A 3 37.96 -57.71 31.98
C ARG A 3 38.63 -57.53 30.62
N LEU A 4 39.24 -58.53 30.05
CA LEU A 4 39.88 -58.45 28.72
C LEU A 4 38.86 -58.39 27.60
N LYS A 5 37.68 -59.03 27.70
CA LYS A 5 36.60 -58.99 26.77
C LYS A 5 35.89 -57.61 26.77
N PHE A 6 35.83 -56.98 27.94
CA PHE A 6 35.22 -55.65 28.05
C PHE A 6 36.08 -54.54 27.39
N PHE A 7 37.43 -54.65 27.56
CA PHE A 7 38.35 -53.71 26.88
C PHE A 7 38.38 -53.92 25.36
N LEU A 8 38.23 -55.16 24.85
CA LEU A 8 38.20 -55.43 23.45
C LEU A 8 36.90 -54.92 22.83
N LEU A 9 35.78 -54.97 23.56
CA LEU A 9 34.48 -54.41 23.10
C LEU A 9 34.52 -52.90 23.07
N LEU A 10 35.15 -52.24 24.05
CA LEU A 10 35.31 -50.78 24.08
C LEU A 10 36.21 -50.26 22.93
N PHE A 11 37.30 -51.07 22.61
CA PHE A 11 38.21 -50.73 21.52
C PHE A 11 37.52 -50.89 20.13
N CYS A 12 36.68 -51.90 19.93
CA CYS A 12 35.90 -52.04 18.70
C CYS A 12 34.87 -50.93 18.52
N VAL A 13 34.24 -50.45 19.60
CA VAL A 13 33.27 -49.34 19.52
C VAL A 13 33.97 -48.01 19.20
N SER A 14 35.19 -47.79 19.71
CA SER A 14 35.97 -46.59 19.41
C SER A 14 36.48 -46.53 17.97
N VAL A 15 36.75 -47.70 17.33
CA VAL A 15 37.17 -47.77 15.92
C VAL A 15 36.00 -47.52 14.94
N PHE A 16 34.75 -47.83 15.35
CA PHE A 16 33.57 -47.52 14.51
C PHE A 16 33.12 -46.07 14.61
N LEU A 17 33.56 -45.28 15.60
CA LEU A 17 33.21 -43.87 15.75
C LEU A 17 34.21 -42.91 15.08
N SER A 18 35.34 -43.40 14.57
CA SER A 18 36.38 -42.56 13.93
C SER A 18 36.33 -42.55 12.40
N ASN A 19 35.33 -43.15 11.79
CA ASN A 19 35.24 -43.22 10.33
C ASN A 19 34.06 -42.42 9.71
N CYS A 20 33.67 -41.32 10.36
CA CYS A 20 32.75 -40.35 9.80
C CYS A 20 33.28 -38.93 9.93
N ALA A 21 34.46 -38.68 9.35
CA ALA A 21 34.91 -37.32 9.01
C ALA A 21 35.71 -37.42 7.71
N SER A 22 35.03 -37.80 6.64
CA SER A 22 35.49 -37.44 5.31
C SER A 22 35.09 -35.97 5.11
N ASN A 23 36.09 -35.10 5.17
CA ASN A 23 36.02 -33.80 4.56
C ASN A 23 35.87 -34.04 3.03
N GLU A 24 34.68 -34.31 2.55
CA GLU A 24 34.32 -33.99 1.19
C GLU A 24 34.37 -32.47 1.13
N LYS A 25 35.40 -31.94 0.51
CA LYS A 25 35.34 -30.63 -0.12
C LYS A 25 34.12 -30.70 -1.04
N ILE A 26 33.08 -30.00 -0.65
CA ILE A 26 32.02 -29.62 -1.59
C ILE A 26 32.74 -28.78 -2.65
N GLU A 27 33.12 -29.43 -3.74
CA GLU A 27 33.38 -28.71 -4.96
C GLU A 27 32.07 -27.93 -5.27
N ASP A 28 32.16 -26.61 -5.13
CA ASP A 28 31.14 -25.71 -5.63
C ASP A 28 30.93 -26.07 -7.11
N ASN A 29 29.96 -26.94 -7.36
CA ASN A 29 29.39 -27.11 -8.67
C ASN A 29 28.70 -25.81 -9.03
N LYS A 30 29.45 -24.91 -9.66
CA LYS A 30 28.99 -23.66 -10.27
C LYS A 30 27.99 -23.87 -11.43
N GLU A 31 27.34 -25.01 -11.54
CA GLU A 31 26.48 -25.31 -12.68
C GLU A 31 24.98 -25.42 -12.34
N ASN A 32 24.54 -24.97 -11.16
CA ASN A 32 23.10 -24.80 -10.88
C ASN A 32 22.81 -23.48 -10.17
N THR A 33 23.49 -22.40 -10.53
CA THR A 33 22.86 -21.11 -10.46
C THR A 33 21.81 -21.10 -11.56
N PHE A 34 20.57 -21.42 -11.20
CA PHE A 34 19.44 -20.86 -11.94
C PHE A 34 19.75 -19.37 -11.96
N GLU A 35 20.09 -18.83 -13.14
CA GLU A 35 19.95 -17.43 -13.36
C GLU A 35 18.52 -17.11 -12.98
N VAL A 36 18.33 -16.51 -11.83
CA VAL A 36 17.13 -15.74 -11.55
C VAL A 36 17.20 -14.68 -12.63
N LEU A 37 16.54 -14.96 -13.76
CA LEU A 37 16.34 -14.02 -14.86
C LEU A 37 16.03 -12.70 -14.18
N THR A 38 16.95 -11.77 -14.24
CA THR A 38 16.78 -10.48 -13.63
C THR A 38 15.61 -9.84 -14.38
N TYR A 39 14.47 -9.80 -13.73
CA TYR A 39 13.20 -9.26 -14.23
C TYR A 39 13.36 -7.87 -14.88
N SER A 40 14.44 -7.16 -14.50
CA SER A 40 14.87 -5.88 -15.06
C SER A 40 15.29 -5.94 -16.53
N ALA A 41 15.93 -7.01 -16.98
CA ALA A 41 16.33 -7.15 -18.38
C ALA A 41 15.12 -7.38 -19.30
N GLU A 42 14.15 -8.20 -18.86
CA GLU A 42 12.92 -8.47 -19.63
C GLU A 42 12.06 -7.20 -19.79
N LEU A 43 11.95 -6.34 -18.74
CA LEU A 43 11.15 -5.12 -18.82
C LEU A 43 11.81 -4.04 -19.72
N SER A 44 13.13 -3.94 -19.74
CA SER A 44 13.83 -2.96 -20.60
C SER A 44 13.69 -3.29 -22.10
N GLU A 45 13.52 -4.57 -22.44
CA GLU A 45 13.28 -5.01 -23.82
C GLU A 45 11.84 -4.73 -24.30
N THR A 46 10.92 -4.41 -23.40
CA THR A 46 9.50 -4.14 -23.72
C THR A 46 9.20 -2.67 -23.98
N ILE A 47 10.20 -1.76 -23.92
CA ILE A 47 10.00 -0.34 -24.23
C ILE A 47 9.82 -0.20 -25.75
N THR A 48 8.61 0.06 -26.18
CA THR A 48 8.25 0.11 -27.62
C THR A 48 7.64 1.44 -28.04
N LEU A 49 7.27 2.31 -27.08
CA LEU A 49 6.56 3.55 -27.36
C LEU A 49 7.48 4.76 -27.45
N ASP A 50 7.09 5.70 -28.31
CA ASP A 50 7.74 7.01 -28.40
C ASP A 50 7.25 7.93 -27.27
N ASN A 51 8.18 8.49 -26.50
CA ASN A 51 7.90 9.41 -25.40
C ASN A 51 7.21 10.70 -25.85
N SER A 52 7.27 11.06 -27.13
CA SER A 52 6.58 12.24 -27.69
C SER A 52 5.06 12.16 -27.59
N GLU A 53 4.49 10.96 -27.38
CA GLU A 53 3.06 10.74 -27.18
C GLU A 53 2.57 11.06 -25.75
N ILE A 54 3.50 11.32 -24.81
CA ILE A 54 3.13 11.59 -23.42
C ILE A 54 2.50 12.98 -23.28
N VAL A 55 1.23 13.02 -22.89
CA VAL A 55 0.47 14.25 -22.62
C VAL A 55 -0.10 14.19 -21.21
N LEU A 56 0.27 15.17 -20.39
CA LEU A 56 -0.22 15.23 -19.01
C LEU A 56 -1.68 15.72 -18.97
N GLY A 57 -2.45 15.14 -18.06
CA GLY A 57 -3.80 15.62 -17.75
C GLY A 57 -3.76 17.03 -17.15
N LYS A 58 -4.87 17.73 -17.21
CA LYS A 58 -4.99 19.09 -16.67
C LYS A 58 -4.75 19.10 -15.15
N SER A 59 -3.83 19.95 -14.69
CA SER A 59 -3.56 20.15 -13.26
C SER A 59 -4.70 20.90 -12.56
N ARG A 60 -4.93 20.58 -11.29
CA ARG A 60 -5.97 21.19 -10.44
C ARG A 60 -5.43 21.55 -9.07
N GLU A 61 -5.93 22.62 -8.49
CA GLU A 61 -5.72 22.95 -7.08
C GLU A 61 -6.69 22.13 -6.23
N PHE A 62 -6.18 21.60 -5.12
CA PHE A 62 -6.99 20.84 -4.18
C PHE A 62 -7.04 21.56 -2.83
N LYS A 63 -8.27 21.79 -2.35
CA LYS A 63 -8.54 22.37 -1.04
C LYS A 63 -8.72 21.30 0.05
N TYR A 64 -8.89 20.04 -0.34
CA TYR A 64 -9.24 18.94 0.56
C TYR A 64 -8.44 17.70 0.22
N TRP A 65 -7.95 17.04 1.25
CA TRP A 65 -7.35 15.71 1.20
C TRP A 65 -7.98 14.86 2.30
N THR A 66 -9.26 14.51 2.10
CA THR A 66 -10.15 14.03 3.15
C THR A 66 -10.00 12.54 3.46
N LYS A 67 -9.27 11.82 2.65
CA LYS A 67 -8.97 10.39 2.83
C LYS A 67 -7.63 10.03 2.22
N ASN A 68 -7.15 8.83 2.51
CA ASN A 68 -6.03 8.24 1.80
C ASN A 68 -6.31 8.26 0.28
N TYR A 69 -5.38 8.79 -0.52
CA TYR A 69 -5.53 8.97 -1.97
C TYR A 69 -6.72 9.85 -2.42
N GLN A 70 -7.13 10.80 -1.60
CA GLN A 70 -7.95 11.97 -1.90
C GLN A 70 -9.43 11.73 -2.23
N ASN A 71 -9.79 10.78 -3.09
CA ASN A 71 -11.16 10.60 -3.58
C ASN A 71 -11.59 9.12 -3.56
N PRO A 72 -12.89 8.80 -3.73
CA PRO A 72 -13.38 7.43 -3.71
C PRO A 72 -12.79 6.49 -4.78
N GLN A 73 -12.23 7.03 -5.86
CA GLN A 73 -11.59 6.27 -6.93
C GLN A 73 -10.09 6.03 -6.68
N ASN A 74 -9.51 6.56 -5.57
CA ASN A 74 -8.07 6.59 -5.27
C ASN A 74 -7.22 7.19 -6.40
N ASN A 75 -7.83 7.98 -7.26
CA ASN A 75 -7.17 8.61 -8.40
C ASN A 75 -6.70 10.01 -8.01
N ILE A 76 -5.49 10.10 -7.50
CA ILE A 76 -4.85 11.40 -7.23
C ILE A 76 -4.57 12.04 -8.58
N ALA A 77 -5.27 13.12 -8.85
CA ALA A 77 -5.09 13.84 -10.10
C ALA A 77 -3.78 14.65 -10.11
N HIS A 78 -3.41 15.16 -11.26
CA HIS A 78 -2.32 16.11 -11.44
C HIS A 78 -2.53 17.35 -10.56
N ILE A 79 -1.67 17.56 -9.57
CA ILE A 79 -1.80 18.61 -8.56
C ILE A 79 -1.17 19.90 -9.07
N LYS A 80 -1.90 21.03 -8.93
CA LYS A 80 -1.35 22.37 -9.11
C LYS A 80 -1.15 23.02 -7.75
N THR A 81 0.03 23.59 -7.50
CA THR A 81 0.33 24.35 -6.30
C THR A 81 1.31 25.48 -6.59
N SER A 82 1.20 26.59 -5.88
CA SER A 82 2.22 27.64 -5.83
C SER A 82 3.27 27.42 -4.74
N ALA A 83 3.08 26.39 -3.90
CA ALA A 83 4.03 26.08 -2.82
C ALA A 83 5.33 25.48 -3.38
N GLU A 84 6.46 25.97 -2.86
CA GLU A 84 7.77 25.38 -3.10
C GLU A 84 8.10 24.34 -2.04
N PHE A 85 8.64 23.19 -2.42
CA PHE A 85 9.03 22.13 -1.48
C PHE A 85 10.15 22.55 -0.53
N LYS A 86 10.90 23.59 -0.84
CA LYS A 86 11.94 24.17 0.04
C LYS A 86 11.39 24.81 1.30
N ASN A 87 10.12 25.23 1.30
CA ASN A 87 9.46 25.89 2.43
C ASN A 87 8.83 24.87 3.40
N LYS A 88 9.67 24.07 4.06
CA LYS A 88 9.21 23.03 5.01
C LYS A 88 8.68 23.66 6.31
N LYS A 89 7.40 23.42 6.65
CA LYS A 89 6.78 23.87 7.91
C LYS A 89 6.43 22.66 8.78
N LYS A 90 7.00 22.59 9.99
CA LYS A 90 6.66 21.54 10.96
C LYS A 90 5.34 21.88 11.66
N ILE A 91 4.31 21.08 11.43
CA ILE A 91 2.98 21.21 12.06
C ILE A 91 2.88 20.35 13.32
N PHE A 92 3.32 19.10 13.23
CA PHE A 92 3.33 18.15 14.35
C PHE A 92 4.75 17.77 14.75
N SER A 93 4.93 17.41 16.02
CA SER A 93 6.17 16.82 16.53
C SER A 93 5.86 15.42 17.08
N GLY A 94 6.72 14.46 16.82
CA GLY A 94 6.58 13.07 17.28
C GLY A 94 7.94 12.46 17.60
N SER A 95 7.93 11.26 18.20
CA SER A 95 9.14 10.46 18.42
C SER A 95 9.63 9.88 17.10
N SER A 96 10.92 9.94 16.83
CA SER A 96 11.57 9.41 15.63
C SER A 96 11.51 7.89 15.51
N ASN A 97 11.15 7.18 16.58
CA ASN A 97 11.16 5.70 16.61
C ASN A 97 9.79 5.08 16.29
N TYR A 98 8.85 5.88 15.80
CA TYR A 98 7.50 5.41 15.49
C TYR A 98 7.09 5.77 14.07
N ILE A 99 6.81 4.75 13.28
CA ILE A 99 6.21 4.91 11.95
C ILE A 99 4.69 4.95 12.13
N ASN A 100 4.11 6.14 11.99
CA ASN A 100 2.66 6.25 11.92
C ASN A 100 2.20 5.83 10.52
N LEU A 101 1.48 4.73 10.44
CA LEU A 101 0.98 4.17 9.19
C LEU A 101 -0.39 4.73 8.80
N ILE A 102 -1.02 5.51 9.69
CA ILE A 102 -2.26 6.24 9.37
C ILE A 102 -1.88 7.55 8.69
N GLN A 103 -2.30 7.70 7.45
CA GLN A 103 -2.05 8.93 6.70
C GLN A 103 -2.86 10.09 7.27
N PRO A 104 -2.26 11.30 7.37
CA PRO A 104 -2.99 12.48 7.77
C PRO A 104 -4.02 12.89 6.72
N ILE A 105 -5.07 13.59 7.14
CA ILE A 105 -6.07 14.20 6.27
C ILE A 105 -6.04 15.72 6.40
N TYR A 106 -6.43 16.41 5.32
CA TYR A 106 -6.48 17.86 5.26
C TYR A 106 -7.83 18.35 4.74
N PHE A 107 -8.47 19.25 5.48
CA PHE A 107 -9.73 19.87 5.10
C PHE A 107 -9.87 21.25 5.77
N GLU A 108 -10.40 22.22 5.06
CA GLU A 108 -10.71 23.57 5.58
C GLU A 108 -9.56 24.25 6.33
N GLY A 109 -8.33 24.09 5.85
CA GLY A 109 -7.15 24.65 6.52
C GLY A 109 -6.65 23.84 7.71
N ASN A 110 -7.28 22.72 8.04
CA ASN A 110 -6.95 21.86 9.17
C ASN A 110 -6.22 20.61 8.71
N LEU A 111 -5.11 20.29 9.37
CA LEU A 111 -4.38 19.03 9.18
C LEU A 111 -4.65 18.13 10.40
N CYS A 112 -5.20 16.96 10.16
CA CYS A 112 -5.54 15.98 11.19
C CYS A 112 -4.67 14.75 11.09
N HIS A 113 -4.25 14.22 12.23
CA HIS A 113 -3.53 12.96 12.32
C HIS A 113 -3.86 12.22 13.63
N VAL A 114 -3.59 10.93 13.65
CA VAL A 114 -3.74 10.09 14.83
C VAL A 114 -2.37 9.90 15.50
N LYS A 115 -2.28 10.21 16.78
CA LYS A 115 -1.08 9.95 17.59
C LYS A 115 -1.03 8.48 18.01
N LYS A 116 0.18 7.95 18.20
CA LYS A 116 0.43 6.56 18.64
C LYS A 116 -0.40 6.16 19.87
N LYS A 117 -0.54 7.06 20.83
CA LYS A 117 -1.27 6.82 22.09
C LYS A 117 -2.79 6.96 21.98
N GLY A 118 -3.35 6.93 20.76
CA GLY A 118 -4.79 6.94 20.56
C GLY A 118 -5.44 8.33 20.77
N PHE A 119 -4.83 9.37 20.24
CA PHE A 119 -5.43 10.70 20.18
C PHE A 119 -5.57 11.13 18.72
N LEU A 120 -6.77 11.50 18.33
CA LEU A 120 -7.01 12.22 17.09
C LEU A 120 -6.77 13.71 17.35
N VAL A 121 -5.85 14.30 16.60
CA VAL A 121 -5.48 15.70 16.75
C VAL A 121 -5.58 16.41 15.42
N CYS A 122 -6.33 17.51 15.38
CA CYS A 122 -6.41 18.41 14.22
C CYS A 122 -5.87 19.79 14.60
N LYS A 123 -5.06 20.37 13.71
CA LYS A 123 -4.48 21.71 13.88
C LYS A 123 -4.68 22.53 12.64
N LYS A 124 -4.95 23.83 12.81
CA LYS A 124 -4.87 24.78 11.71
C LYS A 124 -3.44 24.84 11.18
N VAL A 125 -3.28 24.73 9.87
CA VAL A 125 -1.97 24.86 9.23
C VAL A 125 -1.39 26.26 9.42
N GLU A 126 -2.26 27.28 9.34
CA GLU A 126 -1.95 28.66 9.73
C GLU A 126 -2.14 28.83 11.23
N GLY A 127 -1.12 29.33 11.93
CA GLY A 127 -1.16 29.56 13.39
C GLY A 127 -0.91 28.35 14.27
N LYS A 128 -1.08 27.12 13.78
CA LYS A 128 -0.90 25.84 14.52
C LYS A 128 -1.85 25.67 15.73
N GLU A 129 -2.96 26.37 15.74
CA GLU A 129 -4.00 26.23 16.76
C GLU A 129 -4.57 24.81 16.70
N GLU A 130 -4.66 24.14 17.86
CA GLU A 130 -5.27 22.83 18.02
C GLU A 130 -6.78 23.00 18.13
N ILE A 131 -7.53 22.46 17.16
CA ILE A 131 -8.99 22.55 17.10
C ILE A 131 -9.69 21.28 17.58
N ILE A 132 -9.02 20.13 17.50
CA ILE A 132 -9.50 18.84 17.96
C ILE A 132 -8.37 18.14 18.71
N ASN A 133 -8.70 17.55 19.86
CA ASN A 133 -7.84 16.63 20.58
C ASN A 133 -8.74 15.64 21.34
N ILE A 134 -9.09 14.55 20.67
CA ILE A 134 -10.04 13.56 21.19
C ILE A 134 -9.29 12.28 21.53
N ASP A 135 -9.57 11.73 22.71
CA ASP A 135 -9.16 10.39 23.08
C ASP A 135 -10.02 9.36 22.34
N ILE A 136 -9.36 8.57 21.50
CA ILE A 136 -10.00 7.52 20.68
C ILE A 136 -9.56 6.12 21.09
N LYS A 137 -8.90 5.99 22.25
CA LYS A 137 -8.46 4.70 22.79
C LYS A 137 -9.62 3.74 23.01
N ASN A 138 -9.26 2.47 23.06
CA ASN A 138 -10.09 1.46 23.70
C ASN A 138 -9.60 1.28 25.14
N ASP A 139 -10.43 1.62 26.11
CA ASP A 139 -10.10 1.56 27.54
C ASP A 139 -9.92 0.11 28.02
N ASP A 140 -10.46 -0.87 27.31
CA ASP A 140 -10.28 -2.29 27.60
C ASP A 140 -8.88 -2.81 27.25
N ILE A 141 -8.06 -2.01 26.55
CA ILE A 141 -6.70 -2.37 26.11
C ILE A 141 -5.66 -1.66 26.96
N GLU A 142 -5.02 -2.39 27.89
CA GLU A 142 -4.04 -1.84 28.87
C GLU A 142 -2.89 -1.05 28.22
N LYS A 143 -2.41 -1.49 27.04
CA LYS A 143 -1.33 -0.85 26.30
C LYS A 143 -1.77 -0.51 24.88
N TYR A 144 -2.80 0.34 24.78
CA TYR A 144 -3.32 0.75 23.49
C TYR A 144 -2.30 1.59 22.72
N GLU A 145 -1.94 1.12 21.53
CA GLU A 145 -1.12 1.84 20.58
C GLU A 145 -1.73 1.72 19.18
N VAL A 146 -2.00 2.86 18.55
CA VAL A 146 -2.48 2.87 17.16
C VAL A 146 -1.34 2.45 16.24
N VAL A 147 -1.48 1.28 15.63
CA VAL A 147 -0.48 0.72 14.72
C VAL A 147 -0.95 0.86 13.27
N ARG A 148 -2.25 0.68 13.02
CA ARG A 148 -2.85 0.64 11.68
C ARG A 148 -4.31 1.05 11.71
N GLY A 149 -4.88 1.15 10.51
CA GLY A 149 -6.24 1.59 10.28
C GLY A 149 -6.24 2.81 9.36
N GLY A 150 -7.12 3.76 9.64
CA GLY A 150 -7.21 4.98 8.85
C GLY A 150 -8.20 5.98 9.41
N ILE A 151 -8.14 7.17 8.85
CA ILE A 151 -9.14 8.23 9.06
C ILE A 151 -9.64 8.75 7.72
N THR A 152 -10.90 9.15 7.70
CA THR A 152 -11.52 9.78 6.54
C THR A 152 -12.50 10.85 7.01
N TYR A 153 -12.56 11.98 6.28
CA TYR A 153 -13.45 13.10 6.60
C TYR A 153 -14.53 13.24 5.53
N PHE A 154 -15.75 13.44 5.97
CA PHE A 154 -16.88 13.81 5.12
C PHE A 154 -17.95 14.49 5.99
N ASP A 155 -18.52 15.58 5.49
CA ASP A 155 -19.66 16.28 6.08
C ASP A 155 -19.52 16.50 7.59
N ASN A 156 -18.49 17.25 7.99
CA ASN A 156 -18.16 17.57 9.38
C ASN A 156 -17.89 16.35 10.30
N THR A 157 -17.67 15.18 9.73
CA THR A 157 -17.47 13.93 10.47
C THR A 157 -16.17 13.26 10.05
N ILE A 158 -15.39 12.81 11.04
CA ILE A 158 -14.24 11.94 10.83
C ILE A 158 -14.63 10.52 11.22
N ILE A 159 -14.47 9.57 10.30
CA ILE A 159 -14.51 8.15 10.61
C ILE A 159 -13.10 7.68 10.87
N PHE A 160 -12.90 7.07 12.04
CA PHE A 160 -11.66 6.41 12.45
C PHE A 160 -11.87 4.91 12.52
N VAL A 161 -10.88 4.15 12.05
CA VAL A 161 -10.82 2.69 12.21
C VAL A 161 -9.42 2.27 12.63
N ASP A 162 -9.29 1.15 13.36
CA ASP A 162 -8.00 0.67 13.83
C ASP A 162 -7.82 -0.86 13.77
N ALA A 163 -6.58 -1.29 14.08
CA ALA A 163 -6.19 -2.70 14.09
C ALA A 163 -6.79 -3.50 15.27
N TYR A 164 -7.55 -2.88 16.14
CA TYR A 164 -8.28 -3.56 17.21
C TYR A 164 -9.75 -3.80 16.86
N GLY A 165 -10.15 -3.42 15.63
CA GLY A 165 -11.52 -3.59 15.16
C GLY A 165 -12.48 -2.49 15.63
N GLN A 166 -11.96 -1.37 16.13
CA GLN A 166 -12.77 -0.21 16.49
C GLN A 166 -13.14 0.63 15.28
N ILE A 167 -14.37 1.08 15.25
CA ILE A 167 -14.87 2.07 14.29
C ILE A 167 -15.53 3.19 15.09
N LYS A 168 -15.07 4.43 14.92
CA LYS A 168 -15.62 5.60 15.61
C LYS A 168 -16.00 6.68 14.61
N SER A 169 -17.19 7.27 14.79
CA SER A 169 -17.64 8.48 14.13
C SER A 169 -17.45 9.67 15.05
N ILE A 170 -16.74 10.68 14.59
CA ILE A 170 -16.32 11.81 15.39
C ILE A 170 -16.84 13.09 14.75
N ASP A 171 -17.65 13.85 15.47
CA ASP A 171 -18.09 15.19 15.09
C ASP A 171 -16.95 16.19 15.27
N VAL A 172 -16.60 16.87 14.20
CA VAL A 172 -15.47 17.81 14.16
C VAL A 172 -15.77 19.07 14.97
N ASP A 173 -16.97 19.65 14.81
CA ASP A 173 -17.35 20.92 15.46
C ASP A 173 -17.51 20.77 16.97
N ASN A 174 -18.12 19.67 17.39
CA ASN A 174 -18.41 19.42 18.81
C ASN A 174 -17.32 18.64 19.52
N SER A 175 -16.31 18.13 18.78
CA SER A 175 -15.24 17.27 19.31
C SER A 175 -15.78 16.09 20.14
N LYS A 176 -16.76 15.38 19.60
CA LYS A 176 -17.46 14.27 20.28
C LYS A 176 -17.56 13.05 19.40
N ILE A 177 -17.62 11.87 20.02
CA ILE A 177 -17.94 10.62 19.35
C ILE A 177 -19.46 10.55 19.18
N ASN A 178 -19.92 10.44 17.93
CA ASN A 178 -21.33 10.27 17.57
C ASN A 178 -21.81 8.85 17.83
N TRP A 179 -21.01 7.89 17.35
CA TRP A 179 -21.25 6.46 17.53
C TRP A 179 -19.94 5.69 17.50
N GLU A 180 -19.97 4.50 18.05
CA GLU A 180 -18.87 3.55 18.10
C GLU A 180 -19.37 2.15 17.77
N THR A 181 -18.62 1.41 16.96
CA THR A 181 -18.89 0.02 16.60
C THR A 181 -17.63 -0.79 16.78
N GLN A 182 -17.74 -2.01 17.26
CA GLN A 182 -16.64 -2.96 17.45
C GLN A 182 -16.90 -4.20 16.60
N ILE A 183 -15.84 -4.65 15.90
CA ILE A 183 -15.81 -5.96 15.23
C ILE A 183 -14.68 -6.82 15.81
N ASP A 184 -14.78 -8.14 15.62
CA ASP A 184 -13.83 -9.11 16.22
C ASP A 184 -12.50 -9.21 15.48
N PHE A 185 -12.33 -8.54 14.34
CA PHE A 185 -11.16 -8.65 13.48
C PHE A 185 -10.44 -7.31 13.31
N PRO A 186 -9.09 -7.32 13.22
CA PRO A 186 -8.33 -6.11 12.94
C PRO A 186 -8.78 -5.45 11.63
N ILE A 187 -8.90 -4.12 11.61
CA ILE A 187 -9.14 -3.34 10.40
C ILE A 187 -7.79 -2.78 9.94
N LEU A 188 -7.35 -3.19 8.76
CA LEU A 188 -6.03 -2.84 8.24
C LEU A 188 -6.10 -1.82 7.09
N SER A 189 -7.26 -1.68 6.43
CA SER A 189 -7.50 -0.70 5.37
C SER A 189 -7.97 0.64 5.94
N ALA A 190 -7.66 1.74 5.25
CA ALA A 190 -8.33 3.00 5.55
C ALA A 190 -9.81 2.96 5.14
N PRO A 191 -10.71 3.60 5.91
CA PRO A 191 -12.14 3.60 5.61
C PRO A 191 -12.45 4.45 4.39
N LEU A 192 -13.44 4.04 3.63
CA LEU A 192 -14.04 4.77 2.53
C LEU A 192 -15.46 5.17 2.91
N ILE A 193 -15.75 6.47 2.92
CA ILE A 193 -17.13 6.96 2.97
C ILE A 193 -17.61 7.13 1.53
N TYR A 194 -18.71 6.50 1.20
CA TYR A 194 -19.33 6.63 -0.10
C TYR A 194 -20.84 6.53 0.02
N ARG A 195 -21.55 7.53 -0.50
CA ARG A 195 -22.97 7.73 -0.22
C ARG A 195 -23.20 7.78 1.30
N ASP A 196 -24.22 7.16 1.82
CA ASP A 196 -24.53 7.13 3.26
C ASP A 196 -23.92 5.90 3.97
N GLN A 197 -22.79 5.37 3.46
CA GLN A 197 -22.16 4.16 3.99
C GLN A 197 -20.65 4.32 4.21
N VAL A 198 -20.13 3.54 5.16
CA VAL A 198 -18.70 3.42 5.47
C VAL A 198 -18.23 2.03 5.09
N PHE A 199 -17.19 1.94 4.27
CA PHE A 199 -16.61 0.68 3.80
C PHE A 199 -15.19 0.52 4.29
N PHE A 200 -14.84 -0.68 4.72
CA PHE A 200 -13.46 -1.07 5.05
C PHE A 200 -13.29 -2.58 4.93
N ILE A 201 -12.01 -3.03 4.93
CA ILE A 201 -11.65 -4.45 4.83
C ILE A 201 -10.91 -4.84 6.09
N SER A 202 -11.33 -5.94 6.70
CA SER A 202 -10.69 -6.54 7.87
C SER A 202 -9.64 -7.59 7.49
N ALA A 203 -8.81 -7.97 8.47
CA ALA A 203 -7.69 -8.88 8.28
C ALA A 203 -8.10 -10.33 7.91
N ASP A 204 -9.38 -10.69 8.10
CA ASP A 204 -9.95 -11.98 7.73
C ASP A 204 -10.54 -12.00 6.30
N ASN A 205 -10.12 -11.04 5.45
CA ASN A 205 -10.63 -10.88 4.08
C ASN A 205 -12.15 -10.66 4.00
N ARG A 206 -12.66 -9.84 4.89
CA ARG A 206 -14.06 -9.45 4.89
C ARG A 206 -14.21 -7.96 4.61
N ILE A 207 -15.06 -7.62 3.64
CA ILE A 207 -15.53 -6.25 3.46
C ILE A 207 -16.77 -6.03 4.32
N PHE A 208 -16.83 -4.88 4.96
CA PHE A 208 -17.99 -4.41 5.73
C PHE A 208 -18.55 -3.14 5.09
N SER A 209 -19.86 -3.00 5.21
CA SER A 209 -20.60 -1.77 4.98
C SER A 209 -21.36 -1.42 6.24
N LEU A 210 -21.15 -0.21 6.76
CA LEU A 210 -21.85 0.34 7.91
C LEU A 210 -22.64 1.57 7.48
N SER A 211 -23.75 1.83 8.16
CA SER A 211 -24.46 3.10 8.05
C SER A 211 -23.56 4.24 8.52
N PHE A 212 -23.35 5.26 7.69
CA PHE A 212 -22.58 6.45 8.07
C PHE A 212 -23.20 7.20 9.28
N LYS A 213 -24.53 7.18 9.40
CA LYS A 213 -25.27 7.89 10.43
C LYS A 213 -25.30 7.16 11.78
N THR A 214 -25.42 5.84 11.76
CA THR A 214 -25.66 5.05 13.00
C THR A 214 -24.53 4.11 13.37
N GLY A 215 -23.61 3.78 12.46
CA GLY A 215 -22.56 2.79 12.66
C GLY A 215 -23.04 1.34 12.60
N GLU A 216 -24.33 1.09 12.32
CA GLU A 216 -24.89 -0.26 12.18
C GLU A 216 -24.38 -0.94 10.93
N ILE A 217 -24.02 -2.23 11.03
CA ILE A 217 -23.61 -3.05 9.90
C ILE A 217 -24.81 -3.26 8.99
N GLN A 218 -24.68 -2.80 7.72
CA GLN A 218 -25.71 -2.98 6.71
C GLN A 218 -25.54 -4.31 6.00
N TRP A 219 -24.30 -4.63 5.62
CA TRP A 219 -23.94 -5.90 5.03
C TRP A 219 -22.45 -6.18 5.23
N SER A 220 -22.06 -7.42 5.06
CA SER A 220 -20.68 -7.84 4.99
C SER A 220 -20.53 -9.03 4.05
N PHE A 221 -19.35 -9.17 3.44
CA PHE A 221 -19.01 -10.30 2.59
C PHE A 221 -17.59 -10.77 2.88
N GLN A 222 -17.41 -12.06 3.07
CA GLN A 222 -16.12 -12.70 3.33
C GLN A 222 -15.70 -13.56 2.14
N THR A 223 -14.48 -13.33 1.65
CA THR A 223 -13.82 -14.23 0.71
C THR A 223 -12.92 -15.23 1.45
N ILE A 224 -12.25 -16.09 0.68
CA ILE A 224 -11.38 -17.13 1.25
C ILE A 224 -10.25 -16.49 2.06
N GLU A 225 -10.13 -16.91 3.31
CA GLU A 225 -9.04 -16.51 4.20
C GLU A 225 -7.74 -17.22 3.81
N GLU A 226 -6.66 -16.47 3.62
CA GLU A 226 -5.33 -17.06 3.48
C GLU A 226 -4.68 -17.34 4.82
N SER A 227 -3.96 -18.47 4.91
CA SER A 227 -3.26 -18.88 6.14
C SER A 227 -2.10 -17.96 6.53
N LYS A 228 -1.57 -17.18 5.59
CA LYS A 228 -0.54 -16.15 5.82
C LYS A 228 -1.19 -14.78 5.75
N LYS A 229 -1.35 -14.14 6.91
CA LYS A 229 -1.93 -12.80 7.01
C LYS A 229 -0.86 -11.76 6.74
N ASN A 230 -1.09 -10.91 5.76
CA ASN A 230 -0.28 -9.73 5.54
C ASN A 230 -0.72 -8.59 6.48
N LEU A 231 0.24 -7.76 6.81
CA LEU A 231 0.01 -6.60 7.67
C LEU A 231 -0.55 -5.39 6.90
N PHE A 232 -0.75 -5.48 5.58
CA PHE A 232 -1.25 -4.39 4.75
C PHE A 232 -2.44 -4.86 3.94
N THR A 233 -3.50 -4.08 3.96
CA THR A 233 -4.68 -4.29 3.12
C THR A 233 -4.97 -2.98 2.41
N ALA A 234 -5.13 -3.05 1.09
CA ALA A 234 -5.54 -1.91 0.29
C ALA A 234 -6.97 -1.49 0.64
N SER A 235 -7.26 -0.21 0.48
CA SER A 235 -8.60 0.34 0.73
C SER A 235 -9.52 0.08 -0.45
N PRO A 236 -10.82 -0.11 -0.22
CA PRO A 236 -11.81 -0.21 -1.29
C PRO A 236 -11.92 1.09 -2.09
N VAL A 237 -12.41 0.97 -3.31
CA VAL A 237 -12.74 2.09 -4.21
C VAL A 237 -14.20 2.02 -4.62
N ALA A 238 -14.78 3.17 -4.96
CA ALA A 238 -16.19 3.24 -5.35
C ALA A 238 -16.41 4.12 -6.57
N ILE A 239 -17.37 3.72 -7.37
CA ILE A 239 -17.89 4.49 -8.49
C ILE A 239 -19.34 4.10 -8.74
N GLU A 240 -20.22 5.08 -9.02
CA GLU A 240 -21.64 4.84 -9.28
C GLU A 240 -22.30 3.96 -8.22
N ASN A 241 -22.83 2.79 -8.56
CA ASN A 241 -23.44 1.85 -7.63
C ASN A 241 -22.56 0.64 -7.31
N ILE A 242 -21.24 0.77 -7.50
CA ILE A 242 -20.27 -0.32 -7.33
C ILE A 242 -19.22 0.09 -6.30
N ILE A 243 -18.94 -0.80 -5.36
CA ILE A 243 -17.77 -0.80 -4.48
C ILE A 243 -16.85 -1.94 -4.92
N ILE A 244 -15.56 -1.66 -5.08
CA ILE A 244 -14.59 -2.67 -5.50
C ILE A 244 -13.57 -2.85 -4.37
N ALA A 245 -13.46 -4.07 -3.87
CA ALA A 245 -12.63 -4.43 -2.74
C ALA A 245 -11.45 -5.31 -3.19
N PRO A 246 -10.21 -4.89 -2.89
CA PRO A 246 -9.02 -5.72 -3.05
C PRO A 246 -8.80 -6.57 -1.80
N PHE A 247 -8.52 -7.86 -1.98
CA PHE A 247 -8.29 -8.81 -0.89
C PHE A 247 -6.85 -9.32 -0.85
N SER A 248 -6.41 -9.82 0.31
CA SER A 248 -5.04 -10.30 0.52
C SER A 248 -4.72 -11.60 -0.25
N ASN A 249 -5.73 -12.32 -0.72
CA ASN A 249 -5.58 -13.50 -1.57
C ASN A 249 -5.35 -13.16 -3.06
N GLY A 250 -5.22 -11.86 -3.39
CA GLY A 250 -5.07 -11.38 -4.76
C GLY A 250 -6.38 -11.24 -5.53
N GLU A 251 -7.53 -11.49 -4.90
CA GLU A 251 -8.83 -11.25 -5.51
C GLU A 251 -9.21 -9.77 -5.46
N ILE A 252 -9.87 -9.33 -6.50
CA ILE A 252 -10.60 -8.06 -6.56
C ILE A 252 -12.04 -8.40 -6.87
N ILE A 253 -12.95 -7.96 -6.02
CA ILE A 253 -14.37 -8.25 -6.19
C ILE A 253 -15.15 -6.94 -6.20
N ALA A 254 -16.01 -6.78 -7.19
CA ALA A 254 -16.97 -5.70 -7.25
C ALA A 254 -18.30 -6.12 -6.65
N PHE A 255 -18.87 -5.25 -5.85
CA PHE A 255 -20.15 -5.45 -5.16
C PHE A 255 -21.11 -4.31 -5.48
N LYS A 256 -22.39 -4.56 -5.40
CA LYS A 256 -23.38 -3.49 -5.33
C LYS A 256 -23.23 -2.74 -4.00
N VAL A 257 -23.28 -1.42 -4.06
CA VAL A 257 -23.17 -0.57 -2.85
C VAL A 257 -24.29 -0.89 -1.84
N ASP A 258 -25.50 -1.10 -2.33
CA ASP A 258 -26.72 -1.13 -1.50
C ASP A 258 -26.84 -2.41 -0.67
N ASP A 259 -26.50 -3.57 -1.23
CA ASP A 259 -26.76 -4.88 -0.63
C ASP A 259 -25.56 -5.82 -0.56
N GLY A 260 -24.39 -5.40 -1.07
CA GLY A 260 -23.19 -6.19 -1.04
C GLY A 260 -23.19 -7.43 -1.95
N GLN A 261 -24.14 -7.52 -2.91
CA GLN A 261 -24.13 -8.62 -3.88
C GLN A 261 -22.93 -8.53 -4.82
N PRO A 262 -22.13 -9.60 -4.99
CA PRO A 262 -21.03 -9.62 -5.95
C PRO A 262 -21.53 -9.42 -7.39
N VAL A 263 -20.84 -8.58 -8.14
CA VAL A 263 -21.13 -8.30 -9.56
C VAL A 263 -20.13 -9.03 -10.45
N TRP A 264 -18.85 -8.93 -10.13
CA TRP A 264 -17.77 -9.65 -10.80
C TRP A 264 -16.57 -9.83 -9.87
N SER A 265 -15.70 -10.77 -10.19
CA SER A 265 -14.42 -10.98 -9.52
C SER A 265 -13.30 -11.21 -10.50
N GLU A 266 -12.07 -10.86 -10.13
CA GLU A 266 -10.84 -11.09 -10.88
C GLU A 266 -9.71 -11.45 -9.91
N ASN A 267 -8.76 -12.26 -10.36
CA ASN A 267 -7.58 -12.62 -9.57
C ASN A 267 -6.31 -12.03 -10.20
N THR A 268 -5.59 -11.21 -9.43
CA THR A 268 -4.38 -10.51 -9.88
C THR A 268 -3.12 -11.34 -9.69
N SER A 269 -3.17 -12.43 -8.92
CA SER A 269 -1.98 -13.19 -8.56
C SER A 269 -1.42 -13.99 -9.73
N LYS A 270 -0.08 -14.06 -9.85
CA LYS A 270 0.61 -15.05 -10.66
C LYS A 270 0.62 -16.38 -9.92
N ILE A 271 0.15 -17.45 -10.56
CA ILE A 271 0.35 -18.80 -10.05
C ILE A 271 1.81 -19.16 -10.35
N SER A 272 2.69 -19.07 -9.36
CA SER A 272 4.06 -19.57 -9.46
C SER A 272 4.11 -20.96 -8.85
N ILE A 273 4.44 -21.95 -9.66
CA ILE A 273 4.58 -23.37 -9.24
C ILE A 273 5.87 -23.57 -8.43
N ILE A 274 6.81 -22.60 -8.48
CA ILE A 274 8.18 -22.78 -8.00
C ILE A 274 8.45 -22.10 -6.65
N SER A 275 7.66 -21.10 -6.22
CA SER A 275 7.91 -20.41 -4.97
C SER A 275 6.93 -20.79 -3.86
N ASN A 276 7.45 -21.38 -2.78
CA ASN A 276 6.72 -21.60 -1.52
C ASN A 276 6.37 -20.29 -0.76
N PHE A 277 6.76 -19.13 -1.30
CA PHE A 277 6.50 -17.79 -0.76
C PHE A 277 5.55 -17.00 -1.66
N ASN A 278 4.36 -17.53 -1.87
CA ASN A 278 3.31 -16.81 -2.61
C ASN A 278 2.60 -15.81 -1.68
N LEU A 279 3.23 -14.64 -1.45
CA LEU A 279 2.48 -13.49 -0.96
C LEU A 279 1.67 -12.93 -2.14
N ARG A 280 0.38 -13.20 -2.17
CA ARG A 280 -0.52 -12.83 -3.29
C ARG A 280 -1.17 -11.46 -3.12
N ASP A 281 -0.67 -10.66 -2.21
CA ASP A 281 -1.35 -9.47 -1.72
C ASP A 281 -1.45 -8.33 -2.71
N ILE A 282 -2.64 -7.76 -2.73
CA ILE A 282 -2.86 -6.42 -3.24
C ILE A 282 -2.64 -5.44 -2.08
N THR A 283 -1.46 -4.85 -2.02
CA THR A 283 -1.11 -3.85 -1.01
C THR A 283 -1.26 -2.42 -1.53
N ALA A 284 -1.10 -2.22 -2.84
CA ALA A 284 -1.39 -0.97 -3.52
C ALA A 284 -2.90 -0.78 -3.64
N ASN A 285 -3.41 0.43 -3.35
CA ASN A 285 -4.84 0.66 -3.55
C ASN A 285 -5.17 0.64 -5.04
N PRO A 286 -6.26 -0.02 -5.44
CA PRO A 286 -6.77 0.05 -6.80
C PRO A 286 -7.11 1.50 -7.18
N VAL A 287 -6.96 1.83 -8.45
CA VAL A 287 -7.26 3.17 -8.98
C VAL A 287 -8.27 3.06 -10.11
N ILE A 288 -9.35 3.85 -10.05
CA ILE A 288 -10.32 3.93 -11.12
C ILE A 288 -10.03 5.17 -11.98
N SER A 289 -9.97 4.99 -13.30
CA SER A 289 -9.84 6.07 -14.26
C SER A 289 -10.63 5.77 -15.54
N GLY A 290 -11.67 6.56 -15.80
CA GLY A 290 -12.65 6.28 -16.86
C GLY A 290 -13.39 4.98 -16.58
N ASN A 291 -13.48 4.11 -17.58
CA ASN A 291 -14.17 2.82 -17.47
C ASN A 291 -13.28 1.66 -17.03
N SER A 292 -12.09 1.95 -16.53
CA SER A 292 -11.11 0.94 -16.12
C SER A 292 -10.70 1.10 -14.67
N ILE A 293 -10.45 -0.05 -14.01
CA ILE A 293 -9.77 -0.16 -12.74
C ILE A 293 -8.38 -0.73 -12.96
N PHE A 294 -7.40 -0.17 -12.26
CA PHE A 294 -6.00 -0.56 -12.32
C PHE A 294 -5.58 -1.08 -10.95
N SER A 295 -5.09 -2.29 -10.92
CA SER A 295 -4.73 -3.00 -9.70
C SER A 295 -3.31 -3.51 -9.79
N LEU A 296 -2.51 -3.18 -8.76
CA LEU A 296 -1.10 -3.54 -8.68
C LEU A 296 -0.90 -4.47 -7.48
N SER A 297 -0.39 -5.66 -7.73
CA SER A 297 -0.08 -6.61 -6.66
C SER A 297 1.41 -6.59 -6.30
N SER A 298 1.72 -6.88 -5.04
CA SER A 298 3.10 -6.88 -4.52
C SER A 298 3.96 -8.00 -5.08
N ASN A 299 3.37 -9.08 -5.54
CA ASN A 299 4.06 -10.25 -6.11
C ASN A 299 3.38 -10.76 -7.38
N GLY A 300 2.97 -9.85 -8.23
CA GLY A 300 2.19 -10.23 -9.39
C GLY A 300 2.33 -9.28 -10.54
N ARG A 301 1.25 -8.56 -10.80
CA ARG A 301 1.06 -7.80 -12.03
C ARG A 301 0.36 -6.49 -11.77
N LEU A 302 0.58 -5.57 -12.68
CA LEU A 302 -0.36 -4.48 -12.93
C LEU A 302 -1.41 -5.00 -13.93
N ILE A 303 -2.68 -4.90 -13.56
CA ILE A 303 -3.81 -5.34 -14.37
C ILE A 303 -4.78 -4.19 -14.59
N SER A 304 -5.29 -4.07 -15.80
CA SER A 304 -6.42 -3.22 -16.13
C SER A 304 -7.66 -4.06 -16.40
N ASN A 305 -8.74 -3.78 -15.67
CA ASN A 305 -10.04 -4.42 -15.88
C ASN A 305 -11.12 -3.39 -16.20
N SER A 306 -12.13 -3.80 -16.94
CA SER A 306 -13.37 -3.06 -17.11
C SER A 306 -14.12 -2.98 -15.78
N ILE A 307 -14.54 -1.80 -15.35
CA ILE A 307 -15.34 -1.63 -14.12
C ILE A 307 -16.75 -2.22 -14.25
N ILE A 308 -17.24 -2.40 -15.48
CA ILE A 308 -18.61 -2.83 -15.75
C ILE A 308 -18.78 -4.33 -15.49
N ASN A 309 -17.84 -5.15 -15.99
CA ASN A 309 -17.96 -6.61 -16.00
C ASN A 309 -16.71 -7.35 -15.52
N GLY A 310 -15.69 -6.64 -15.07
CA GLY A 310 -14.43 -7.22 -14.61
C GLY A 310 -13.53 -7.78 -15.72
N ALA A 311 -13.92 -7.70 -16.98
CA ALA A 311 -13.12 -8.24 -18.07
C ALA A 311 -11.74 -7.58 -18.13
N ARG A 312 -10.70 -8.40 -18.28
CA ARG A 312 -9.32 -7.92 -18.35
C ARG A 312 -9.07 -7.25 -19.70
N ASN A 313 -8.66 -5.98 -19.66
CA ASN A 313 -8.24 -5.23 -20.84
C ASN A 313 -6.81 -5.62 -21.22
N TRP A 314 -5.89 -5.57 -20.24
CA TRP A 314 -4.49 -5.94 -20.40
C TRP A 314 -3.86 -6.25 -19.05
N ASN A 315 -2.67 -6.83 -19.05
CA ASN A 315 -1.83 -6.95 -17.87
C ASN A 315 -0.33 -6.85 -18.23
N VAL A 316 0.46 -6.40 -17.27
CA VAL A 316 1.93 -6.34 -17.36
C VAL A 316 2.53 -6.94 -16.09
N ASP A 317 3.58 -7.71 -16.25
CA ASP A 317 4.28 -8.37 -15.17
C ASP A 317 5.17 -7.36 -14.41
N ILE A 318 4.55 -6.53 -13.60
CA ILE A 318 5.18 -5.54 -12.72
C ILE A 318 4.60 -5.72 -11.33
N SER A 319 5.47 -5.85 -10.32
CA SER A 319 5.09 -5.95 -8.93
C SER A 319 5.35 -4.64 -8.20
N GLY A 320 4.43 -4.22 -7.34
CA GLY A 320 4.58 -2.99 -6.57
C GLY A 320 3.61 -2.91 -5.40
N SER A 321 3.93 -2.06 -4.44
CA SER A 321 3.14 -1.85 -3.22
C SER A 321 2.62 -0.41 -3.07
N GLN A 322 3.06 0.48 -3.95
CA GLN A 322 2.61 1.88 -3.96
C GLN A 322 1.48 2.06 -4.96
N THR A 323 0.49 2.86 -4.59
CA THR A 323 -0.65 3.15 -5.46
C THR A 323 -0.19 3.94 -6.68
N PRO A 324 -0.50 3.48 -7.91
CA PRO A 324 -0.12 4.19 -9.12
C PRO A 324 -0.87 5.52 -9.28
N ILE A 325 -0.24 6.48 -9.96
CA ILE A 325 -0.87 7.75 -10.35
C ILE A 325 -1.23 7.69 -11.82
N ILE A 326 -2.42 8.19 -12.15
CA ILE A 326 -2.92 8.21 -13.52
C ILE A 326 -3.12 9.66 -13.97
N SER A 327 -2.49 10.03 -15.08
CA SER A 327 -2.64 11.34 -15.69
C SER A 327 -2.89 11.17 -17.20
N ALA A 328 -4.04 11.63 -17.69
CA ALA A 328 -4.50 11.43 -19.06
C ALA A 328 -4.40 9.94 -19.49
N ASN A 329 -3.51 9.62 -20.43
CA ASN A 329 -3.29 8.25 -20.90
C ASN A 329 -2.02 7.60 -20.33
N GLN A 330 -1.43 8.14 -19.26
CA GLN A 330 -0.24 7.59 -18.60
C GLN A 330 -0.57 7.07 -17.21
N ILE A 331 0.11 5.98 -16.84
CA ILE A 331 0.19 5.43 -15.48
C ILE A 331 1.64 5.59 -15.03
N TYR A 332 1.86 6.24 -13.90
CA TYR A 332 3.15 6.33 -13.24
C TYR A 332 3.12 5.51 -11.96
N LEU A 333 4.08 4.64 -11.78
CA LEU A 333 4.21 3.82 -10.58
C LEU A 333 5.67 3.65 -10.17
N ILE A 334 5.88 3.22 -8.93
CA ILE A 334 7.15 2.69 -8.45
C ILE A 334 6.97 1.21 -8.14
N ASP A 335 7.90 0.40 -8.63
CA ASP A 335 7.88 -1.05 -8.41
C ASP A 335 8.72 -1.46 -7.18
N ASN A 336 8.68 -2.75 -6.84
CA ASN A 336 9.42 -3.29 -5.70
C ASN A 336 10.94 -3.34 -5.93
N GLU A 337 11.40 -3.12 -7.17
CA GLU A 337 12.81 -3.02 -7.53
C GLU A 337 13.35 -1.58 -7.50
N ALA A 338 12.56 -0.65 -6.94
CA ALA A 338 12.85 0.78 -6.91
C ALA A 338 13.01 1.39 -8.32
N ARG A 339 12.13 1.01 -9.27
CA ARG A 339 12.07 1.61 -10.59
C ARG A 339 10.81 2.44 -10.71
N VAL A 340 10.94 3.65 -11.24
CA VAL A 340 9.79 4.46 -11.66
C VAL A 340 9.48 4.11 -13.11
N ILE A 341 8.23 3.78 -13.38
CA ILE A 341 7.79 3.27 -14.67
C ILE A 341 6.63 4.11 -15.17
N CYS A 342 6.70 4.52 -16.44
CA CYS A 342 5.60 5.16 -17.16
C CYS A 342 5.00 4.19 -18.17
N ILE A 343 3.69 4.00 -18.12
CA ILE A 343 2.95 2.99 -18.89
C ILE A 343 1.78 3.67 -19.61
N ASN A 344 1.51 3.24 -20.83
CA ASN A 344 0.30 3.60 -21.55
C ASN A 344 -0.92 2.99 -20.86
N LYS A 345 -1.83 3.82 -20.40
CA LYS A 345 -3.04 3.40 -19.69
C LYS A 345 -3.96 2.50 -20.53
N SER A 346 -4.01 2.71 -21.83
CA SER A 346 -4.91 1.99 -22.72
C SER A 346 -4.38 0.63 -23.16
N THR A 347 -3.06 0.49 -23.34
CA THR A 347 -2.43 -0.71 -23.88
C THR A 347 -1.62 -1.52 -22.89
N GLY A 348 -1.12 -0.89 -21.81
CA GLY A 348 -0.18 -1.50 -20.86
C GLY A 348 1.29 -1.48 -21.32
N GLU A 349 1.58 -0.89 -22.48
CA GLU A 349 2.93 -0.77 -23.01
C GLU A 349 3.75 0.27 -22.24
N ILE A 350 5.04 0.02 -22.11
CA ILE A 350 5.95 0.86 -21.32
C ILE A 350 6.54 1.96 -22.19
N TYR A 351 6.41 3.22 -21.75
CA TYR A 351 7.08 4.38 -22.34
C TYR A 351 8.52 4.48 -21.91
N TRP A 352 8.77 4.43 -20.59
CA TRP A 352 10.11 4.54 -20.02
C TRP A 352 10.19 3.91 -18.63
N ILE A 353 11.41 3.55 -18.25
CA ILE A 353 11.78 3.05 -16.92
C ILE A 353 12.93 3.88 -16.39
N ARG A 354 12.86 4.30 -15.13
CA ARG A 354 13.94 4.96 -14.41
C ARG A 354 14.29 4.17 -13.15
N GLU A 355 15.50 3.62 -13.10
CA GLU A 355 16.04 3.00 -11.90
C GLU A 355 16.43 4.06 -10.87
N LEU A 356 16.07 3.81 -9.60
CA LEU A 356 16.44 4.62 -8.46
C LEU A 356 17.50 3.92 -7.62
N GLU A 357 18.22 4.70 -6.80
CA GLU A 357 19.15 4.11 -5.86
C GLU A 357 18.43 3.30 -4.79
N LYS A 358 18.75 2.00 -4.70
CA LYS A 358 18.19 1.06 -3.70
C LYS A 358 18.74 1.29 -2.29
N HIS A 359 19.91 1.94 -2.18
CA HIS A 359 20.59 2.21 -0.91
C HIS A 359 20.94 3.68 -0.79
N ARG A 360 20.87 4.21 0.42
CA ARG A 360 21.23 5.60 0.68
C ARG A 360 22.73 5.79 0.51
N ARG A 361 23.14 6.80 -0.28
CA ARG A 361 24.57 7.17 -0.46
C ARG A 361 25.20 7.54 0.89
N GLY A 362 26.41 7.08 1.14
CA GLY A 362 27.22 7.46 2.31
C GLY A 362 26.82 6.79 3.63
N THR A 363 25.92 5.81 3.60
CA THR A 363 25.61 4.94 4.73
C THR A 363 26.01 3.50 4.42
N ASP A 364 26.21 2.68 5.48
CA ASP A 364 26.46 1.25 5.29
C ASP A 364 25.38 0.65 4.37
N SER A 365 25.77 -0.23 3.47
CA SER A 365 24.97 -0.84 2.40
C SER A 365 23.69 -1.58 2.85
N LYS A 366 23.38 -1.58 4.14
CA LYS A 366 22.21 -2.24 4.76
C LYS A 366 20.95 -1.37 4.81
N ASN A 367 21.07 -0.06 4.65
CA ASN A 367 19.92 0.83 4.76
C ASN A 367 19.25 0.99 3.38
N LEU A 368 18.15 0.28 3.17
CA LEU A 368 17.31 0.40 1.99
C LEU A 368 16.71 1.81 1.91
N ASN A 369 16.80 2.42 0.74
CA ASN A 369 16.15 3.69 0.44
C ASN A 369 14.73 3.40 -0.08
N LEU A 370 13.76 3.43 0.83
CA LEU A 370 12.36 3.21 0.48
C LEU A 370 11.74 4.52 -0.01
N TRP A 371 11.20 4.50 -1.21
CA TRP A 371 10.57 5.63 -1.86
C TRP A 371 9.04 5.56 -1.75
N THR A 372 8.41 6.71 -1.55
CA THR A 372 6.95 6.89 -1.58
C THR A 372 6.58 7.82 -2.72
N GLY A 373 5.50 7.51 -3.41
CA GLY A 373 5.02 8.23 -4.60
C GLY A 373 4.82 7.26 -5.77
N PRO A 374 4.95 7.71 -7.03
CA PRO A 374 5.18 9.10 -7.44
C PRO A 374 3.96 10.00 -7.18
N TYR A 375 4.18 11.31 -7.06
CA TYR A 375 3.14 12.33 -7.04
C TYR A 375 3.35 13.29 -8.20
N LEU A 376 2.33 13.51 -9.03
CA LEU A 376 2.43 14.45 -10.16
C LEU A 376 1.97 15.85 -9.71
N ILE A 377 2.94 16.76 -9.60
CA ILE A 377 2.72 18.12 -9.10
C ILE A 377 3.41 19.13 -10.02
N ASN A 378 2.68 20.13 -10.51
CA ASN A 378 3.21 21.18 -11.39
C ASN A 378 4.07 20.63 -12.53
N GLU A 379 3.58 19.59 -13.22
CA GLU A 379 4.22 18.93 -14.37
C GLU A 379 5.52 18.15 -14.05
N TYR A 380 5.80 17.86 -12.77
CA TYR A 380 6.91 17.04 -12.31
C TYR A 380 6.43 15.88 -11.48
N LEU A 381 7.14 14.76 -11.53
CA LEU A 381 6.97 13.63 -10.63
C LEU A 381 7.86 13.81 -9.40
N TYR A 382 7.26 13.72 -8.23
CA TYR A 382 7.96 13.78 -6.94
C TYR A 382 7.91 12.43 -6.25
N LEU A 383 9.07 12.01 -5.74
CA LEU A 383 9.19 10.89 -4.82
C LEU A 383 9.83 11.37 -3.54
N ILE A 384 9.41 10.77 -2.43
CA ILE A 384 9.92 11.11 -1.10
C ILE A 384 10.53 9.84 -0.51
N SER A 385 11.81 9.92 -0.09
CA SER A 385 12.46 8.80 0.58
C SER A 385 12.00 8.69 2.03
N TYR A 386 12.15 7.48 2.61
CA TYR A 386 11.95 7.28 4.05
C TYR A 386 12.80 8.22 4.92
N PHE A 387 13.93 8.68 4.41
CA PHE A 387 14.82 9.61 5.11
C PHE A 387 14.48 11.09 4.90
N GLY A 388 13.47 11.39 4.09
CA GLY A 388 13.00 12.75 3.82
C GLY A 388 13.65 13.42 2.60
N ASP A 389 14.47 12.69 1.84
CA ASP A 389 15.02 13.19 0.58
C ASP A 389 13.88 13.29 -0.46
N ILE A 390 13.88 14.33 -1.28
CA ILE A 390 12.86 14.56 -2.30
C ILE A 390 13.53 14.47 -3.66
N LEU A 391 13.02 13.59 -4.51
CA LEU A 391 13.47 13.42 -5.88
C LEU A 391 12.45 13.98 -6.86
N THR A 392 12.91 14.82 -7.78
CA THR A 392 12.11 15.39 -8.86
C THR A 392 12.47 14.74 -10.18
N ILE A 393 11.48 14.19 -10.88
CA ILE A 393 11.66 13.43 -12.13
C ILE A 393 10.77 14.03 -13.22
N SER A 394 11.29 14.08 -14.44
CA SER A 394 10.54 14.42 -15.64
C SER A 394 9.48 13.33 -15.93
N PRO A 395 8.19 13.66 -16.04
CA PRO A 395 7.16 12.68 -16.40
C PRO A 395 7.26 12.21 -17.86
N PHE A 396 7.98 12.93 -18.70
CA PHE A 396 8.06 12.65 -20.13
C PHE A 396 9.12 11.59 -20.49
N ASN A 397 10.24 11.55 -19.76
CA ASN A 397 11.37 10.67 -20.12
C ASN A 397 12.03 10.00 -18.89
N GLY A 398 11.51 10.22 -17.69
CA GLY A 398 12.05 9.66 -16.46
C GLY A 398 13.42 10.24 -16.05
N GLU A 399 13.84 11.38 -16.60
CA GLU A 399 15.10 12.04 -16.23
C GLU A 399 14.99 12.62 -14.81
N ILE A 400 16.01 12.38 -13.98
CA ILE A 400 16.12 12.98 -12.65
C ILE A 400 16.55 14.44 -12.83
N LEU A 401 15.70 15.37 -12.43
CA LEU A 401 15.90 16.80 -12.60
C LEU A 401 16.51 17.46 -11.36
N ASP A 402 16.14 17.00 -10.15
CA ASP A 402 16.62 17.58 -8.89
C ASP A 402 16.55 16.53 -7.77
N GLU A 403 17.45 16.68 -6.78
CA GLU A 403 17.49 15.88 -5.55
C GLU A 403 17.72 16.81 -4.34
N ASP A 404 16.70 17.02 -3.51
CA ASP A 404 16.77 17.80 -2.26
C ASP A 404 16.90 16.84 -1.06
N LYS A 405 17.96 17.02 -0.27
CA LYS A 405 18.34 16.17 0.88
C LYS A 405 17.99 16.81 2.23
#